data_a068a72c5395476e33aa209530a2f7ce
#
_entry.id   a068a72c5395476e33aa209530a2f7ce
#
_cell.length_a   1.000
_cell.length_b   1.000
_cell.length_c   1.000
_cell.angle_alpha   90.00
_cell.angle_beta   90.00
_cell.angle_gamma   90.00
#
_symmetry.space_group_name_H-M   'P 1'
#
loop_
_entity.id
_entity.type
_entity.pdbx_description
1 polymer ?
#
loop_
_entity_poly.entity_id
_entity_poly.type
_entity_poly.pdbx_seq_one_letter_code
_entity_poly.pdbx_strand_id
1 'polypeptide(L)'
;MRTKKPFQFLSCALFLGALGLAVPTFGQGRDTVFAVQKLFREKRGAAAGYSAAAASTVAPARYAPQRPDGRPTAQETRQDLLAGAAFGAVGLVKGERYSAGREAAIIEGYALGNPIPADIRRKLRRKHFHRTAKDLNPAR
;
A
#
# COMPACT_ATOMS: atom_id res chain seq x y z
N MET A 1 -34.00 63.18 -7.73
CA MET A 1 -32.82 62.49 -8.34
C MET A 1 -32.10 61.69 -7.27
N ARG A 2 -32.20 60.35 -7.34
CA ARG A 2 -31.57 59.42 -6.37
C ARG A 2 -30.28 58.88 -6.99
N THR A 3 -29.15 59.30 -6.47
CA THR A 3 -27.83 58.77 -6.84
C THR A 3 -27.66 57.36 -6.23
N LYS A 4 -27.68 56.32 -7.08
CA LYS A 4 -27.41 54.94 -6.71
C LYS A 4 -25.91 54.79 -6.40
N LYS A 5 -25.60 54.28 -5.23
CA LYS A 5 -24.26 54.07 -4.68
C LYS A 5 -23.52 52.97 -5.49
N PRO A 6 -22.40 53.27 -6.19
CA PRO A 6 -21.64 52.24 -6.93
C PRO A 6 -20.74 51.35 -6.03
N PHE A 7 -20.82 51.51 -4.72
CA PHE A 7 -19.87 50.88 -3.79
C PHE A 7 -20.14 49.39 -3.47
N GLN A 8 -21.35 48.88 -3.79
CA GLN A 8 -21.70 47.51 -3.48
C GLN A 8 -21.14 46.47 -4.44
N PHE A 9 -20.82 46.84 -5.68
CA PHE A 9 -20.28 45.92 -6.67
C PHE A 9 -18.78 45.65 -6.52
N LEU A 10 -18.03 46.59 -5.94
CA LEU A 10 -16.59 46.44 -5.74
C LEU A 10 -16.27 45.41 -4.64
N SER A 11 -17.13 45.25 -3.64
CA SER A 11 -16.95 44.33 -2.51
C SER A 11 -17.13 42.87 -2.92
N CYS A 12 -18.05 42.57 -3.85
CA CYS A 12 -18.27 41.19 -4.34
C CYS A 12 -17.14 40.69 -5.25
N ALA A 13 -16.54 41.58 -6.04
CA ALA A 13 -15.44 41.21 -6.94
C ALA A 13 -14.15 40.84 -6.18
N LEU A 14 -13.90 41.50 -5.05
CA LEU A 14 -12.75 41.21 -4.19
C LEU A 14 -12.91 39.86 -3.46
N PHE A 15 -14.13 39.45 -3.08
CA PHE A 15 -14.39 38.18 -2.45
C PHE A 15 -14.29 36.99 -3.42
N LEU A 16 -14.68 37.14 -4.67
CA LEU A 16 -14.52 36.08 -5.68
C LEU A 16 -13.06 35.87 -6.10
N GLY A 17 -12.23 36.91 -6.07
CA GLY A 17 -10.80 36.83 -6.37
C GLY A 17 -9.99 36.06 -5.30
N ALA A 18 -10.43 36.12 -4.05
CA ALA A 18 -9.76 35.42 -2.93
C ALA A 18 -10.02 33.90 -2.89
N LEU A 19 -11.14 33.45 -3.48
CA LEU A 19 -11.44 31.99 -3.57
C LEU A 19 -10.66 31.25 -4.65
N GLY A 20 -10.05 31.97 -5.61
CA GLY A 20 -9.27 31.39 -6.70
C GLY A 20 -7.84 30.98 -6.31
N LEU A 21 -7.35 31.39 -5.15
CA LEU A 21 -6.00 31.08 -4.64
C LEU A 21 -6.00 29.98 -3.57
N ALA A 22 -6.89 28.99 -3.69
CA ALA A 22 -6.75 27.75 -2.93
C ALA A 22 -5.53 26.98 -3.47
N VAL A 23 -4.34 27.44 -3.07
CA VAL A 23 -3.08 26.69 -3.24
C VAL A 23 -3.30 25.35 -2.58
N PRO A 24 -3.12 24.22 -3.29
CA PRO A 24 -3.21 22.90 -2.67
C PRO A 24 -2.24 22.87 -1.50
N THR A 25 -2.79 22.82 -0.30
CA THR A 25 -1.98 22.76 0.93
C THR A 25 -1.05 21.56 0.83
N PHE A 26 0.25 21.81 0.88
CA PHE A 26 1.33 20.79 0.86
C PHE A 26 1.18 19.70 1.94
N GLY A 27 0.26 19.85 2.89
CA GLY A 27 -0.10 18.84 3.88
C GLY A 27 -0.72 17.57 3.29
N GLN A 28 -1.51 17.69 2.21
CA GLN A 28 -2.13 16.52 1.57
C GLN A 28 -1.11 15.64 0.85
N GLY A 29 -0.03 16.20 0.31
CA GLY A 29 1.02 15.45 -0.36
C GLY A 29 1.80 14.53 0.60
N ARG A 30 2.04 15.00 1.81
CA ARG A 30 2.78 14.24 2.84
C ARG A 30 1.99 13.02 3.32
N ASP A 31 0.70 13.19 3.52
CA ASP A 31 -0.17 12.10 3.93
C ASP A 31 -0.35 11.05 2.83
N THR A 32 -0.35 11.48 1.58
CA THR A 32 -0.46 10.58 0.43
C THR A 32 0.78 9.72 0.24
N VAL A 33 1.98 10.29 0.36
CA VAL A 33 3.24 9.54 0.30
C VAL A 33 3.30 8.51 1.43
N PHE A 34 2.98 8.93 2.65
CA PHE A 34 2.90 8.02 3.79
C PHE A 34 1.89 6.90 3.58
N ALA A 35 0.71 7.21 3.02
CA ALA A 35 -0.32 6.21 2.73
C ALA A 35 0.14 5.17 1.70
N VAL A 36 0.88 5.57 0.67
CA VAL A 36 1.50 4.68 -0.31
C VAL A 36 2.53 3.79 0.38
N GLN A 37 3.46 4.36 1.14
CA GLN A 37 4.48 3.61 1.88
C GLN A 37 3.86 2.58 2.83
N LYS A 38 2.82 2.97 3.57
CA LYS A 38 2.10 2.08 4.48
C LYS A 38 1.42 0.94 3.75
N LEU A 39 0.76 1.22 2.62
CA LEU A 39 0.15 0.19 1.77
C LEU A 39 1.20 -0.80 1.26
N PHE A 40 2.33 -0.33 0.74
CA PHE A 40 3.39 -1.17 0.22
C PHE A 40 4.00 -2.04 1.32
N ARG A 41 4.27 -1.49 2.51
CA ARG A 41 4.74 -2.22 3.68
C ARG A 41 3.78 -3.34 4.10
N GLU A 42 2.48 -3.04 4.17
CA GLU A 42 1.43 -4.03 4.49
C GLU A 42 1.41 -5.16 3.45
N LYS A 43 1.51 -4.82 2.17
CA LYS A 43 1.47 -5.80 1.08
C LYS A 43 2.73 -6.65 0.98
N ARG A 44 3.92 -6.06 1.24
CA ARG A 44 5.18 -6.82 1.34
C ARG A 44 5.16 -7.79 2.52
N GLY A 45 4.66 -7.35 3.67
CA GLY A 45 4.49 -8.24 4.83
C GLY A 45 3.56 -9.42 4.52
N ALA A 46 2.46 -9.19 3.81
CA ALA A 46 1.58 -10.25 3.35
C ALA A 46 2.28 -11.19 2.34
N ALA A 47 3.07 -10.65 1.40
CA ALA A 47 3.84 -11.46 0.45
C ALA A 47 4.86 -12.36 1.17
N ALA A 48 5.59 -11.82 2.15
CA ALA A 48 6.51 -12.58 3.00
C ALA A 48 5.79 -13.69 3.78
N GLY A 49 4.56 -13.43 4.28
CA GLY A 49 3.73 -14.44 4.93
C GLY A 49 3.38 -15.61 4.00
N TYR A 50 3.03 -15.33 2.73
CA TYR A 50 2.79 -16.39 1.75
C TYR A 50 4.06 -17.18 1.43
N SER A 51 5.20 -16.54 1.32
CA SER A 51 6.49 -17.23 1.10
C SER A 51 6.89 -18.09 2.30
N ALA A 52 6.67 -17.60 3.51
CA ALA A 52 6.89 -18.37 4.73
C ALA A 52 5.95 -19.60 4.81
N ALA A 53 4.67 -19.44 4.46
CA ALA A 53 3.71 -20.54 4.39
C ALA A 53 4.14 -21.57 3.34
N ALA A 54 4.62 -21.14 2.16
CA ALA A 54 5.17 -22.04 1.16
C ALA A 54 6.37 -22.84 1.70
N ALA A 55 7.28 -22.19 2.40
CA ALA A 55 8.44 -22.85 3.01
C ALA A 55 8.03 -23.85 4.09
N SER A 56 7.04 -23.51 4.93
CA SER A 56 6.56 -24.40 6.00
C SER A 56 5.83 -25.64 5.49
N THR A 57 5.21 -25.60 4.32
CA THR A 57 4.58 -26.77 3.70
C THR A 57 5.61 -27.70 3.04
N VAL A 58 6.72 -27.16 2.56
CA VAL A 58 7.79 -27.95 1.92
C VAL A 58 8.81 -28.49 2.92
N ALA A 59 9.06 -27.78 4.04
CA ALA A 59 10.04 -28.16 5.04
C ALA A 59 9.75 -29.51 5.72
N PRO A 60 8.52 -29.84 6.15
CA PRO A 60 8.22 -31.14 6.77
C PRO A 60 8.49 -32.32 5.84
N ALA A 61 8.29 -32.18 4.53
CA ALA A 61 8.60 -33.23 3.56
C ALA A 61 10.10 -33.57 3.52
N ARG A 62 10.98 -32.66 3.94
CA ARG A 62 12.43 -32.85 4.02
C ARG A 62 12.92 -33.23 5.42
N TYR A 63 12.20 -32.82 6.46
CA TYR A 63 12.62 -32.92 7.86
C TYR A 63 11.70 -33.77 8.70
N ALA A 64 10.85 -34.62 8.11
CA ALA A 64 10.13 -35.63 8.90
C ALA A 64 11.13 -36.66 9.47
N PRO A 65 11.84 -36.31 10.59
CA PRO A 65 12.66 -37.28 11.25
C PRO A 65 11.73 -38.10 12.13
N GLN A 66 11.59 -39.38 11.79
CA GLN A 66 11.48 -40.41 12.82
C GLN A 66 10.25 -40.35 13.73
N ARG A 67 9.07 -40.20 13.14
CA ARG A 67 7.95 -40.91 13.77
C ARG A 67 8.03 -42.37 13.29
N PRO A 68 8.08 -43.33 14.20
CA PRO A 68 8.16 -44.77 13.83
C PRO A 68 7.05 -45.21 12.88
N ASP A 69 5.91 -44.49 12.89
CA ASP A 69 4.68 -44.82 12.17
C ASP A 69 4.20 -43.77 11.17
N GLY A 70 5.01 -42.76 10.83
CA GLY A 70 4.48 -41.58 10.15
C GLY A 70 5.32 -41.04 8.99
N ARG A 71 5.76 -41.88 8.07
CA ARG A 71 6.18 -41.36 6.76
C ARG A 71 4.95 -40.82 6.03
N PRO A 72 4.96 -39.56 5.58
CA PRO A 72 3.85 -39.02 4.81
C PRO A 72 3.64 -39.89 3.56
N THR A 73 2.39 -40.17 3.25
CA THR A 73 2.04 -40.92 2.05
C THR A 73 2.46 -40.13 0.81
N ALA A 74 2.67 -40.81 -0.32
CA ALA A 74 2.99 -40.14 -1.57
C ALA A 74 1.91 -39.10 -1.97
N GLN A 75 0.67 -39.34 -1.57
CA GLN A 75 -0.46 -38.43 -1.81
C GLN A 75 -0.39 -37.17 -0.95
N GLU A 76 -0.11 -37.31 0.34
CA GLU A 76 0.10 -36.19 1.27
C GLU A 76 1.26 -35.30 0.80
N THR A 77 2.40 -35.93 0.45
CA THR A 77 3.56 -35.21 -0.09
C THR A 77 3.22 -34.41 -1.34
N ARG A 78 2.41 -34.97 -2.26
CA ARG A 78 1.97 -34.24 -3.47
C ARG A 78 1.05 -33.08 -3.13
N GLN A 79 0.13 -33.25 -2.18
CA GLN A 79 -0.77 -32.19 -1.73
C GLN A 79 0.02 -31.03 -1.10
N ASP A 80 0.97 -31.34 -0.23
CA ASP A 80 1.83 -30.34 0.43
C ASP A 80 2.69 -29.57 -0.60
N LEU A 81 3.25 -30.29 -1.58
CA LEU A 81 4.02 -29.64 -2.65
C LEU A 81 3.15 -28.70 -3.51
N LEU A 82 1.94 -29.12 -3.87
CA LEU A 82 1.01 -28.31 -4.64
C LEU A 82 0.56 -27.08 -3.82
N ALA A 83 0.24 -27.25 -2.54
CA ALA A 83 -0.10 -26.15 -1.65
C ALA A 83 1.08 -25.17 -1.50
N GLY A 84 2.28 -25.66 -1.28
CA GLY A 84 3.50 -24.87 -1.18
C GLY A 84 3.79 -24.09 -2.46
N ALA A 85 3.63 -24.73 -3.62
CA ALA A 85 3.80 -24.08 -4.92
C ALA A 85 2.76 -22.95 -5.13
N ALA A 86 1.50 -23.19 -4.76
CA ALA A 86 0.44 -22.18 -4.87
C ALA A 86 0.72 -20.97 -3.95
N PHE A 87 1.08 -21.20 -2.69
CA PHE A 87 1.46 -20.12 -1.77
C PHE A 87 2.71 -19.37 -2.26
N GLY A 88 3.73 -20.09 -2.75
CA GLY A 88 4.94 -19.51 -3.31
C GLY A 88 4.65 -18.60 -4.51
N ALA A 89 3.85 -19.05 -5.46
CA ALA A 89 3.45 -18.26 -6.62
C ALA A 89 2.71 -16.97 -6.21
N VAL A 90 1.77 -17.05 -5.27
CA VAL A 90 1.07 -15.87 -4.74
C VAL A 90 2.05 -14.92 -4.04
N GLY A 91 3.00 -15.44 -3.26
CA GLY A 91 4.04 -14.68 -2.59
C GLY A 91 4.90 -13.90 -3.57
N LEU A 92 5.38 -14.57 -4.63
CA LEU A 92 6.20 -13.95 -5.69
C LEU A 92 5.45 -12.84 -6.42
N VAL A 93 4.26 -13.13 -6.95
CA VAL A 93 3.46 -12.14 -7.69
C VAL A 93 3.14 -10.91 -6.84
N LYS A 94 2.82 -11.11 -5.55
CA LYS A 94 2.60 -9.99 -4.63
C LYS A 94 3.90 -9.26 -4.31
N GLY A 95 5.01 -9.97 -4.14
CA GLY A 95 6.32 -9.40 -3.89
C GLY A 95 6.77 -8.46 -5.00
N GLU A 96 6.68 -8.92 -6.26
CA GLU A 96 7.01 -8.11 -7.42
C GLU A 96 6.09 -6.89 -7.57
N ARG A 97 4.78 -7.10 -7.42
CA ARG A 97 3.79 -6.03 -7.57
C ARG A 97 3.96 -4.91 -6.55
N TYR A 98 4.47 -5.23 -5.36
CA TYR A 98 4.69 -4.28 -4.26
C TYR A 98 6.18 -4.17 -3.89
N SER A 99 7.07 -4.30 -4.89
CA SER A 99 8.51 -4.15 -4.69
C SER A 99 8.89 -2.75 -4.22
N ALA A 100 10.04 -2.65 -3.53
CA ALA A 100 10.57 -1.38 -3.06
C ALA A 100 10.90 -0.43 -4.23
N GLY A 101 11.40 -0.97 -5.34
CA GLY A 101 11.68 -0.18 -6.54
C GLY A 101 10.42 0.45 -7.14
N ARG A 102 9.32 -0.30 -7.21
CA ARG A 102 8.04 0.24 -7.68
C ARG A 102 7.48 1.30 -6.73
N GLU A 103 7.62 1.10 -5.42
CA GLU A 103 7.24 2.10 -4.42
C GLU A 103 7.99 3.42 -4.64
N ALA A 104 9.32 3.35 -4.74
CA ALA A 104 10.17 4.51 -4.96
C ALA A 104 9.79 5.27 -6.26
N ALA A 105 9.62 4.54 -7.37
CA ALA A 105 9.22 5.13 -8.64
C ALA A 105 7.87 5.86 -8.58
N ILE A 106 6.89 5.32 -7.83
CA ILE A 106 5.59 5.97 -7.65
C ILE A 106 5.72 7.23 -6.81
N ILE A 107 6.52 7.21 -5.75
CA ILE A 107 6.75 8.37 -4.87
C ILE A 107 7.49 9.47 -5.61
N GLU A 108 8.52 9.11 -6.38
CA GLU A 108 9.28 10.06 -7.21
C GLU A 108 8.38 10.67 -8.29
N GLY A 109 7.62 9.86 -9.02
CA GLY A 109 6.64 10.35 -9.99
C GLY A 109 5.63 11.30 -9.37
N TYR A 110 5.14 10.99 -8.16
CA TYR A 110 4.22 11.85 -7.43
C TYR A 110 4.86 13.20 -7.03
N ALA A 111 6.13 13.18 -6.61
CA ALA A 111 6.89 14.40 -6.30
C ALA A 111 7.08 15.29 -7.55
N LEU A 112 7.14 14.69 -8.74
CA LEU A 112 7.20 15.39 -10.04
C LEU A 112 5.81 15.86 -10.55
N GLY A 113 4.74 15.68 -9.76
CA GLY A 113 3.38 16.08 -10.10
C GLY A 113 2.57 15.02 -10.85
N ASN A 114 3.10 13.83 -11.09
CA ASN A 114 2.37 12.73 -11.72
C ASN A 114 1.32 12.14 -10.77
N PRO A 115 0.12 11.80 -11.24
CA PRO A 115 -0.89 11.19 -10.40
C PRO A 115 -0.49 9.76 -9.99
N ILE A 116 -0.88 9.37 -8.77
CA ILE A 116 -0.69 7.98 -8.32
C ILE A 116 -1.42 7.01 -9.26
N PRO A 117 -0.77 5.91 -9.69
CA PRO A 117 -1.36 4.90 -10.56
C PRO A 117 -2.71 4.41 -10.06
N ALA A 118 -3.67 4.23 -10.96
CA ALA A 118 -5.05 3.90 -10.63
C ALA A 118 -5.19 2.58 -9.84
N ASP A 119 -4.31 1.61 -10.09
CA ASP A 119 -4.29 0.32 -9.40
C ASP A 119 -3.86 0.45 -7.93
N ILE A 120 -2.99 1.40 -7.61
CA ILE A 120 -2.59 1.73 -6.24
C ILE A 120 -3.64 2.61 -5.58
N ARG A 121 -4.10 3.65 -6.28
CA ARG A 121 -5.12 4.58 -5.76
C ARG A 121 -6.39 3.86 -5.31
N ARG A 122 -6.87 2.86 -6.05
CA ARG A 122 -8.04 2.04 -5.69
C ARG A 122 -7.84 1.20 -4.42
N LYS A 123 -6.60 0.95 -4.02
CA LYS A 123 -6.25 0.14 -2.83
C LYS A 123 -5.93 0.99 -1.61
N LEU A 124 -5.73 2.29 -1.80
CA LEU A 124 -5.59 3.21 -0.70
C LEU A 124 -6.93 3.32 0.05
N ARG A 125 -6.90 2.97 1.33
CA ARG A 125 -8.05 3.05 2.24
C ARG A 125 -7.77 4.08 3.32
N ARG A 126 -8.80 4.59 3.99
CA ARG A 126 -8.69 5.55 5.08
C ARG A 126 -7.64 5.16 6.13
N LYS A 127 -7.54 3.87 6.48
CA LYS A 127 -6.55 3.34 7.42
C LYS A 127 -5.09 3.65 7.05
N HIS A 128 -4.78 3.80 5.76
CA HIS A 128 -3.41 4.06 5.31
C HIS A 128 -2.99 5.50 5.55
N PHE A 129 -3.92 6.44 5.63
CA PHE A 129 -3.67 7.86 5.91
C PHE A 129 -3.50 8.16 7.41
N HIS A 130 -3.86 7.22 8.29
CA HIS A 130 -3.71 7.38 9.73
C HIS A 130 -2.42 6.72 10.22
N ARG A 131 -1.62 7.47 10.99
CA ARG A 131 -0.44 6.94 11.68
C ARG A 131 -0.89 6.14 12.90
N THR A 132 -0.33 4.94 13.06
CA THR A 132 -0.52 4.09 14.24
C THR A 132 0.74 4.15 15.12
N ALA A 133 0.65 3.72 16.37
CA ALA A 133 1.81 3.64 17.27
C ALA A 133 2.96 2.81 16.67
N LYS A 134 2.63 1.77 15.87
CA LYS A 134 3.62 0.95 15.14
C LYS A 134 4.35 1.73 14.04
N ASP A 135 3.72 2.73 13.44
CA ASP A 135 4.33 3.56 12.40
C ASP A 135 5.29 4.60 13.00
N LEU A 136 5.12 4.93 14.29
CA LEU A 136 5.97 5.88 15.02
C LEU A 136 7.23 5.21 15.60
N ASN A 137 7.20 3.88 15.79
CA ASN A 137 8.33 3.13 16.34
C ASN A 137 8.66 1.90 15.46
N PRO A 138 9.34 2.11 14.31
CA PRO A 138 9.65 1.05 13.36
C PRO A 138 10.68 0.02 13.86
N ALA A 139 11.31 0.27 15.01
CA ALA A 139 12.41 -0.55 15.57
C ALA A 139 11.95 -1.67 16.52
N ARG A 140 10.63 -1.97 16.59
CA ARG A 140 10.10 -3.11 17.36
C ARG A 140 9.53 -4.19 16.48
#